data_c0d591e774c405436ffae2e2e14f0043
#
_entry.id   c0d591e774c405436ffae2e2e14f0043
#
_cell.length_a   1.000
_cell.length_b   1.000
_cell.length_c   1.000
_cell.angle_alpha   90.00
_cell.angle_beta   90.00
_cell.angle_gamma   90.00
#
_symmetry.space_group_name_H-M   'P 1'
#
loop_
_entity.id
_entity.type
_entity.pdbx_description
1 polymer ?
#
loop_
_entity_poly.entity_id
_entity_poly.type
_entity_poly.pdbx_seq_one_letter_code
_entity_poly.pdbx_strand_id
1 'polypeptide(L)'
;MGKINIKWVVCTILLVGLSTLESNAQQRWFRTSSLEFGLIGGFSHYSGDLTRTHFESRSFKPSVGLITRYTPGQLVTFRLSAQYGQVEGRDDWYEDKADPERRNLSFKSDLWDFTAAAEFNFNQLDFRDKSGVIPYAFIGVSVFKFNPKAQFIYDPSSPVAQYLGQPIYSQLADRDGEWVELQPLATEGQETTEFNEKKRYSLTQVAIPIGGGLKFKLNHTWTLGLEYGLRVTFTDYMDDVSSTYVDPVRLSQQYGPMSAAMADRSAVLKAETDRDGNPMYRGDPSKNDLYGIFGATLTYRLYGNRPKCPTF
;
A
#
# COMPACT_ATOMS: atom_id res chain seq x y z
N MET A 1 29.22 -23.36 -10.99
CA MET A 1 28.95 -21.91 -11.02
C MET A 1 28.29 -21.55 -9.70
N GLY A 2 29.01 -20.86 -8.80
CA GLY A 2 28.52 -20.54 -7.44
C GLY A 2 27.40 -19.50 -7.48
N LYS A 3 26.31 -19.75 -6.79
CA LYS A 3 25.21 -18.78 -6.59
C LYS A 3 25.73 -17.60 -5.77
N ILE A 4 25.88 -16.44 -6.40
CA ILE A 4 26.23 -15.20 -5.73
C ILE A 4 25.08 -14.83 -4.78
N ASN A 5 25.38 -14.79 -3.49
CA ASN A 5 24.39 -14.53 -2.44
C ASN A 5 24.10 -13.02 -2.41
N ILE A 6 22.98 -12.62 -3.00
CA ILE A 6 22.55 -11.22 -3.15
C ILE A 6 22.62 -10.43 -1.83
N LYS A 7 22.40 -11.09 -0.68
CA LYS A 7 22.52 -10.48 0.65
C LYS A 7 23.92 -9.93 0.94
N TRP A 8 24.97 -10.64 0.50
CA TRP A 8 26.36 -10.18 0.68
C TRP A 8 26.72 -9.03 -0.25
N VAL A 9 26.19 -9.04 -1.48
CA VAL A 9 26.41 -7.94 -2.45
C VAL A 9 25.77 -6.66 -1.95
N VAL A 10 24.56 -6.71 -1.43
CA VAL A 10 23.86 -5.53 -0.86
C VAL A 10 24.58 -5.01 0.40
N CYS A 11 25.04 -5.90 1.31
CA CYS A 11 25.85 -5.49 2.46
C CYS A 11 27.18 -4.85 2.06
N THR A 12 27.84 -5.38 1.02
CA THR A 12 29.14 -4.86 0.57
C THR A 12 28.96 -3.48 -0.08
N ILE A 13 27.92 -3.28 -0.86
CA ILE A 13 27.59 -1.96 -1.48
C ILE A 13 27.25 -0.94 -0.38
N LEU A 14 26.52 -1.32 0.66
CA LEU A 14 26.23 -0.46 1.81
C LEU A 14 27.50 -0.11 2.62
N LEU A 15 28.39 -1.05 2.83
CA LEU A 15 29.66 -0.84 3.55
C LEU A 15 30.65 0.02 2.74
N VAL A 16 30.76 -0.19 1.42
CA VAL A 16 31.60 0.63 0.55
C VAL A 16 31.04 2.05 0.42
N GLY A 17 29.70 2.21 0.37
CA GLY A 17 29.05 3.53 0.40
C GLY A 17 29.30 4.32 1.68
N LEU A 18 29.45 3.65 2.83
CA LEU A 18 29.74 4.27 4.11
C LEU A 18 31.24 4.67 4.29
N SER A 19 32.16 3.94 3.67
CA SER A 19 33.60 4.18 3.82
C SER A 19 34.17 5.30 2.91
N THR A 20 33.44 5.73 1.88
CA THR A 20 33.87 6.82 0.98
C THR A 20 33.51 8.23 1.46
N LEU A 21 32.90 8.36 2.63
CA LEU A 21 32.39 9.65 3.15
C LEU A 21 33.42 10.49 3.92
N GLU A 22 34.69 10.06 3.99
CA GLU A 22 35.75 10.85 4.61
C GLU A 22 36.52 11.69 3.60
N SER A 23 35.94 12.78 3.12
CA SER A 23 36.70 13.79 2.41
C SER A 23 36.31 15.20 2.89
N ASN A 24 37.24 16.15 2.76
CA ASN A 24 37.15 17.55 3.19
C ASN A 24 35.95 18.36 2.63
N ALA A 25 35.06 17.73 1.85
CA ALA A 25 33.75 18.24 1.44
C ALA A 25 32.75 18.35 2.60
N GLN A 26 32.93 17.57 3.69
CA GLN A 26 32.00 17.52 4.82
C GLN A 26 31.85 18.86 5.56
N GLN A 27 32.90 19.69 5.66
CA GLN A 27 32.80 20.95 6.36
C GLN A 27 31.91 22.01 5.70
N ARG A 28 31.70 21.95 4.38
CA ARG A 28 30.77 22.85 3.66
C ARG A 28 29.32 22.38 3.68
N TRP A 29 29.08 21.06 3.80
CA TRP A 29 27.75 20.48 3.77
C TRP A 29 26.93 20.80 5.02
N PHE A 30 27.54 20.80 6.20
CA PHE A 30 26.85 21.03 7.47
C PHE A 30 26.53 22.51 7.77
N ARG A 31 27.04 23.46 6.98
CA ARG A 31 26.75 24.89 7.20
C ARG A 31 25.33 25.31 6.84
N THR A 32 24.57 24.50 6.13
CA THR A 32 23.21 24.80 5.64
C THR A 32 22.21 23.71 5.98
N SER A 33 22.45 22.90 7.00
CA SER A 33 21.51 21.85 7.40
C SER A 33 20.19 22.46 7.91
N SER A 34 19.08 21.84 7.52
CA SER A 34 17.77 22.18 8.04
C SER A 34 17.02 20.94 8.49
N LEU A 35 16.21 21.11 9.53
CA LEU A 35 15.28 20.10 10.00
C LEU A 35 13.88 20.67 9.90
N GLU A 36 12.97 19.94 9.27
CA GLU A 36 11.59 20.33 9.07
C GLU A 36 10.66 19.29 9.67
N PHE A 37 9.59 19.74 10.32
CA PHE A 37 8.49 18.92 10.80
C PHE A 37 7.19 19.42 10.20
N GLY A 38 6.28 18.52 9.89
CA GLY A 38 5.03 18.94 9.30
C GLY A 38 3.97 17.89 9.28
N LEU A 39 2.86 18.29 8.72
CA LEU A 39 1.71 17.45 8.44
C LEU A 39 1.68 17.11 6.96
N ILE A 40 1.13 15.94 6.66
CA ILE A 40 0.77 15.53 5.32
C ILE A 40 -0.70 15.13 5.33
N GLY A 41 -1.46 15.63 4.37
CA GLY A 41 -2.87 15.29 4.19
C GLY A 41 -3.17 15.13 2.71
N GLY A 42 -4.07 14.19 2.38
CA GLY A 42 -4.37 13.92 0.99
C GLY A 42 -5.25 12.69 0.80
N PHE A 43 -4.93 11.91 -0.22
CA PHE A 43 -5.71 10.75 -0.60
C PHE A 43 -4.80 9.57 -0.92
N SER A 44 -5.18 8.39 -0.45
CA SER A 44 -4.62 7.11 -0.88
C SER A 44 -5.54 6.43 -1.88
N HIS A 45 -4.99 5.64 -2.77
CA HIS A 45 -5.74 4.84 -3.73
C HIS A 45 -5.06 3.48 -3.92
N TYR A 46 -5.85 2.49 -4.27
CA TYR A 46 -5.44 1.13 -4.58
C TYR A 46 -5.37 0.90 -6.08
N SER A 47 -4.48 0.01 -6.51
CA SER A 47 -4.35 -0.49 -7.87
C SER A 47 -3.90 -1.95 -7.84
N GLY A 48 -4.79 -2.85 -8.22
CA GLY A 48 -4.59 -4.30 -8.26
C GLY A 48 -5.81 -4.99 -8.88
N ASP A 49 -6.10 -6.22 -8.48
CA ASP A 49 -7.09 -7.10 -9.10
C ASP A 49 -8.54 -6.58 -9.07
N LEU A 50 -8.89 -5.73 -8.08
CA LEU A 50 -10.21 -5.12 -7.95
C LEU A 50 -10.28 -3.70 -8.56
N THR A 51 -9.26 -3.31 -9.37
CA THR A 51 -9.27 -2.06 -10.13
C THR A 51 -8.74 -2.28 -11.54
N ARG A 52 -9.48 -1.85 -12.58
CA ARG A 52 -9.06 -1.98 -13.98
C ARG A 52 -8.03 -0.95 -14.41
N THR A 53 -7.96 0.17 -13.70
CA THR A 53 -7.07 1.29 -14.00
C THR A 53 -6.25 1.67 -12.78
N HIS A 54 -5.00 2.10 -13.00
CA HIS A 54 -4.13 2.55 -11.91
C HIS A 54 -4.67 3.79 -11.18
N PHE A 55 -5.54 4.57 -11.80
CA PHE A 55 -6.14 5.79 -11.23
C PHE A 55 -7.67 5.71 -11.29
N GLU A 56 -8.27 4.84 -10.47
CA GLU A 56 -9.72 4.81 -10.32
C GLU A 56 -10.16 5.87 -9.31
N SER A 57 -10.95 6.83 -9.78
CA SER A 57 -11.36 7.98 -8.95
C SER A 57 -12.17 7.58 -7.71
N ARG A 58 -12.92 6.50 -7.78
CA ARG A 58 -13.73 5.96 -6.67
C ARG A 58 -12.89 5.28 -5.59
N SER A 59 -11.66 4.86 -5.94
CA SER A 59 -10.69 4.27 -5.01
C SER A 59 -10.02 5.29 -4.09
N PHE A 60 -10.11 6.59 -4.38
CA PHE A 60 -9.46 7.62 -3.57
C PHE A 60 -10.14 7.77 -2.21
N LYS A 61 -9.36 7.54 -1.15
CA LYS A 61 -9.79 7.68 0.25
C LYS A 61 -8.89 8.66 0.98
N PRO A 62 -9.42 9.40 1.96
CA PRO A 62 -8.61 10.38 2.69
C PRO A 62 -7.44 9.71 3.42
N SER A 63 -6.32 10.43 3.46
CA SER A 63 -5.13 10.04 4.23
C SER A 63 -4.54 11.25 4.95
N VAL A 64 -3.96 11.01 6.12
CA VAL A 64 -3.33 12.03 6.97
C VAL A 64 -2.12 11.45 7.66
N GLY A 65 -1.12 12.29 7.95
CA GLY A 65 0.08 11.82 8.62
C GLY A 65 1.02 12.94 9.04
N LEU A 66 2.18 12.51 9.49
CA LEU A 66 3.29 13.33 9.93
C LEU A 66 4.48 13.13 8.99
N ILE A 67 5.26 14.19 8.80
CA ILE A 67 6.46 14.15 8.00
C ILE A 67 7.58 14.92 8.69
N THR A 68 8.77 14.35 8.63
CA THR A 68 10.01 15.01 9.08
C THR A 68 10.99 14.97 7.92
N ARG A 69 11.67 16.07 7.67
CA ARG A 69 12.69 16.20 6.62
C ARG A 69 13.99 16.73 7.22
N TYR A 70 15.08 16.03 6.99
CA TYR A 70 16.43 16.49 7.32
C TYR A 70 17.21 16.71 6.03
N THR A 71 17.62 17.95 5.81
CA THR A 71 18.40 18.35 4.63
C THR A 71 19.80 18.74 5.09
N PRO A 72 20.83 17.85 4.94
CA PRO A 72 22.21 18.15 5.34
C PRO A 72 22.90 19.15 4.42
N GLY A 73 22.37 19.39 3.25
CA GLY A 73 22.95 20.28 2.23
C GLY A 73 21.84 20.94 1.40
N GLN A 74 21.97 20.96 0.08
CA GLN A 74 21.04 21.64 -0.81
C GLN A 74 20.29 20.68 -1.76
N LEU A 75 20.86 19.52 -2.04
CA LEU A 75 20.35 18.61 -3.06
C LEU A 75 19.58 17.42 -2.51
N VAL A 76 20.06 16.86 -1.40
CA VAL A 76 19.50 15.65 -0.80
C VAL A 76 18.79 15.96 0.51
N THR A 77 17.61 15.43 0.68
CA THR A 77 16.81 15.50 1.91
C THR A 77 16.46 14.07 2.32
N PHE A 78 16.71 13.71 3.56
CA PHE A 78 16.21 12.48 4.16
C PHE A 78 14.85 12.77 4.80
N ARG A 79 13.85 11.93 4.46
CA ARG A 79 12.51 12.06 5.02
C ARG A 79 12.09 10.83 5.80
N LEU A 80 11.36 11.05 6.88
CA LEU A 80 10.58 10.04 7.58
C LEU A 80 9.12 10.50 7.58
N SER A 81 8.22 9.59 7.27
CA SER A 81 6.79 9.88 7.36
C SER A 81 6.02 8.70 7.95
N ALA A 82 4.96 9.03 8.68
CA ALA A 82 3.99 8.09 9.21
C ALA A 82 2.62 8.56 8.76
N GLN A 83 1.89 7.73 8.03
CA GLN A 83 0.60 8.07 7.43
C GLN A 83 -0.44 7.02 7.77
N TYR A 84 -1.67 7.49 8.00
CA TYR A 84 -2.86 6.68 8.09
C TYR A 84 -3.79 7.06 6.94
N GLY A 85 -4.36 6.06 6.30
CA GLY A 85 -5.32 6.23 5.22
C GLY A 85 -6.19 4.99 5.07
N GLN A 86 -6.95 4.95 4.00
CA GLN A 86 -7.76 3.80 3.62
C GLN A 86 -7.56 3.51 2.14
N VAL A 87 -7.75 2.25 1.76
CA VAL A 87 -7.79 1.81 0.37
C VAL A 87 -9.05 0.98 0.16
N GLU A 88 -9.60 1.05 -1.04
CA GLU A 88 -10.81 0.33 -1.41
C GLU A 88 -10.75 -0.06 -2.89
N GLY A 89 -11.21 -1.26 -3.20
CA GLY A 89 -11.41 -1.75 -4.55
C GLY A 89 -12.70 -2.54 -4.64
N ARG A 90 -13.37 -2.48 -5.80
CA ARG A 90 -14.64 -3.16 -6.03
C ARG A 90 -14.82 -3.51 -7.50
N ASP A 91 -15.22 -4.74 -7.76
CA ASP A 91 -15.56 -5.19 -9.10
C ASP A 91 -16.79 -4.46 -9.68
N ASP A 92 -17.77 -4.10 -8.83
CA ASP A 92 -19.03 -3.47 -9.26
C ASP A 92 -18.85 -2.05 -9.82
N TRP A 93 -17.64 -1.49 -9.75
CA TRP A 93 -17.33 -0.21 -10.38
C TRP A 93 -17.23 -0.29 -11.90
N TYR A 94 -16.89 -1.46 -12.44
CA TYR A 94 -16.50 -1.60 -13.85
C TYR A 94 -17.41 -2.49 -14.66
N GLU A 95 -18.26 -3.26 -14.02
CA GLU A 95 -18.93 -4.34 -14.68
C GLU A 95 -20.35 -4.00 -15.09
N ASP A 96 -20.72 -4.52 -16.23
CA ASP A 96 -22.12 -4.62 -16.60
C ASP A 96 -22.81 -5.54 -15.57
N LYS A 97 -23.78 -4.98 -14.85
CA LYS A 97 -24.55 -5.71 -13.83
C LYS A 97 -25.30 -6.91 -14.40
N ALA A 98 -25.38 -6.99 -15.72
CA ALA A 98 -26.04 -8.09 -16.43
C ALA A 98 -25.13 -9.32 -16.66
N ASP A 99 -23.82 -9.23 -16.39
CA ASP A 99 -22.92 -10.37 -16.53
C ASP A 99 -23.08 -11.35 -15.36
N PRO A 100 -23.65 -12.56 -15.57
CA PRO A 100 -23.85 -13.55 -14.52
C PRO A 100 -22.53 -14.19 -14.06
N GLU A 101 -21.48 -14.11 -14.85
CA GLU A 101 -20.17 -14.65 -14.49
C GLU A 101 -19.31 -13.70 -13.68
N ARG A 102 -19.84 -12.54 -13.37
CA ARG A 102 -19.19 -11.50 -12.62
C ARG A 102 -18.72 -11.95 -11.23
N ARG A 103 -17.46 -11.69 -10.91
CA ARG A 103 -16.80 -12.03 -9.65
C ARG A 103 -17.44 -11.34 -8.43
N ASN A 104 -17.80 -10.07 -8.55
CA ASN A 104 -18.52 -9.25 -7.55
C ASN A 104 -17.83 -9.14 -6.18
N LEU A 105 -16.51 -9.11 -6.18
CA LEU A 105 -15.73 -8.93 -4.95
C LEU A 105 -15.55 -7.45 -4.63
N SER A 106 -15.33 -7.17 -3.37
CA SER A 106 -15.05 -5.83 -2.88
C SER A 106 -14.25 -5.92 -1.59
N PHE A 107 -13.36 -4.95 -1.37
CA PHE A 107 -12.67 -4.81 -0.11
C PHE A 107 -12.50 -3.35 0.28
N LYS A 108 -12.29 -3.14 1.56
CA LYS A 108 -11.85 -1.90 2.17
C LYS A 108 -10.83 -2.23 3.24
N SER A 109 -9.73 -1.48 3.28
CA SER A 109 -8.67 -1.70 4.25
C SER A 109 -8.19 -0.39 4.84
N ASP A 110 -8.02 -0.36 6.15
CA ASP A 110 -7.24 0.65 6.83
C ASP A 110 -5.76 0.44 6.48
N LEU A 111 -5.03 1.52 6.24
CA LEU A 111 -3.65 1.51 5.81
C LEU A 111 -2.80 2.37 6.74
N TRP A 112 -1.79 1.77 7.37
CA TRP A 112 -0.71 2.46 8.06
C TRP A 112 0.56 2.34 7.22
N ASP A 113 1.19 3.47 6.88
CA ASP A 113 2.41 3.54 6.09
C ASP A 113 3.50 4.27 6.88
N PHE A 114 4.62 3.61 7.09
CA PHE A 114 5.82 4.17 7.72
C PHE A 114 6.95 4.16 6.69
N THR A 115 7.29 5.34 6.18
CA THR A 115 8.25 5.49 5.09
C THR A 115 9.53 6.19 5.54
N ALA A 116 10.67 5.62 5.16
CA ALA A 116 11.97 6.27 5.17
C ALA A 116 12.47 6.42 3.72
N ALA A 117 12.75 7.65 3.29
CA ALA A 117 13.12 7.91 1.90
C ALA A 117 14.18 9.01 1.78
N ALA A 118 14.91 8.98 0.66
CA ALA A 118 15.75 10.07 0.22
C ALA A 118 15.03 10.86 -0.87
N GLU A 119 14.95 12.18 -0.70
CA GLU A 119 14.44 13.12 -1.69
C GLU A 119 15.62 13.80 -2.40
N PHE A 120 15.55 13.85 -3.71
CA PHE A 120 16.51 14.60 -4.54
C PHE A 120 15.84 15.87 -5.04
N ASN A 121 16.37 17.02 -4.65
CA ASN A 121 15.84 18.33 -5.04
C ASN A 121 16.55 18.79 -6.34
N PHE A 122 15.79 19.04 -7.41
CA PHE A 122 16.36 19.39 -8.72
C PHE A 122 16.92 20.81 -8.77
N ASN A 123 16.38 21.71 -7.95
CA ASN A 123 16.95 23.05 -7.76
C ASN A 123 17.64 23.12 -6.42
N GLN A 124 18.75 23.85 -6.35
CA GLN A 124 19.43 24.08 -5.08
C GLN A 124 18.46 24.79 -4.10
N LEU A 125 18.32 24.20 -2.92
CA LEU A 125 17.60 24.81 -1.82
C LEU A 125 18.41 26.02 -1.32
N ASP A 126 18.29 27.17 -1.97
CA ASP A 126 18.84 28.38 -1.37
C ASP A 126 17.90 28.81 -0.24
N PHE A 127 18.37 28.61 1.00
CA PHE A 127 17.64 28.99 2.22
C PHE A 127 17.59 30.51 2.43
N ARG A 128 18.28 31.28 1.59
CA ARG A 128 18.28 32.74 1.62
C ARG A 128 17.10 33.33 0.85
N ASP A 129 16.60 32.60 -0.17
CA ASP A 129 15.45 33.03 -0.95
C ASP A 129 14.15 32.89 -0.16
N LYS A 130 13.38 33.96 -0.14
CA LYS A 130 12.10 34.04 0.59
C LYS A 130 11.00 33.23 -0.09
N SER A 131 11.10 32.99 -1.40
CA SER A 131 10.11 32.28 -2.19
C SER A 131 10.78 31.45 -3.28
N GLY A 132 10.15 30.37 -3.69
CA GLY A 132 10.64 29.53 -4.79
C GLY A 132 9.89 28.23 -4.89
N VAL A 133 9.93 27.64 -6.10
CA VAL A 133 9.38 26.33 -6.39
C VAL A 133 10.54 25.37 -6.61
N ILE A 134 10.50 24.22 -5.90
CA ILE A 134 11.56 23.22 -5.94
C ILE A 134 10.91 21.89 -6.32
N PRO A 135 11.11 21.45 -7.56
CA PRO A 135 10.78 20.10 -7.95
C PRO A 135 11.69 19.09 -7.23
N TYR A 136 11.15 17.94 -6.86
CA TYR A 136 11.92 16.86 -6.27
C TYR A 136 11.36 15.50 -6.65
N ALA A 137 12.23 14.50 -6.59
CA ALA A 137 11.86 13.10 -6.64
C ALA A 137 12.32 12.40 -5.37
N PHE A 138 11.69 11.29 -5.03
CA PHE A 138 12.10 10.50 -3.87
C PHE A 138 11.97 9.00 -4.14
N ILE A 139 12.81 8.25 -3.43
CA ILE A 139 12.78 6.79 -3.36
C ILE A 139 13.15 6.34 -1.96
N GLY A 140 12.64 5.21 -1.52
CA GLY A 140 12.92 4.74 -0.17
C GLY A 140 12.43 3.33 0.13
N VAL A 141 12.18 3.08 1.40
CA VAL A 141 11.58 1.86 1.92
C VAL A 141 10.40 2.25 2.80
N SER A 142 9.31 1.51 2.67
CA SER A 142 8.12 1.64 3.48
C SER A 142 7.78 0.32 4.13
N VAL A 143 7.36 0.37 5.39
CA VAL A 143 6.67 -0.74 6.06
C VAL A 143 5.22 -0.33 6.21
N PHE A 144 4.32 -1.14 5.69
CA PHE A 144 2.90 -0.83 5.76
C PHE A 144 2.11 -1.98 6.39
N LYS A 145 1.04 -1.60 7.07
CA LYS A 145 0.07 -2.53 7.66
C LYS A 145 -1.29 -2.27 7.06
N PHE A 146 -1.94 -3.32 6.64
CA PHE A 146 -3.27 -3.32 6.06
C PHE A 146 -4.12 -4.42 6.69
N ASN A 147 -5.44 -4.36 6.51
CA ASN A 147 -6.36 -5.40 6.96
C ASN A 147 -7.61 -5.36 6.07
N PRO A 148 -7.66 -6.17 5.00
CA PRO A 148 -8.78 -6.17 4.08
C PRO A 148 -10.04 -6.70 4.76
N LYS A 149 -11.11 -5.92 4.64
CA LYS A 149 -12.45 -6.23 5.14
C LYS A 149 -13.45 -6.08 4.01
N ALA A 150 -14.47 -6.92 4.02
CA ALA A 150 -15.61 -6.73 3.12
C ALA A 150 -16.92 -6.83 3.89
N GLN A 151 -17.94 -6.16 3.37
CA GLN A 151 -19.27 -6.21 3.96
C GLN A 151 -19.96 -7.50 3.52
N PHE A 152 -20.38 -8.30 4.48
CA PHE A 152 -21.21 -9.47 4.22
C PHE A 152 -22.64 -9.02 3.95
N ILE A 153 -23.26 -9.57 2.93
CA ILE A 153 -24.66 -9.37 2.58
C ILE A 153 -25.31 -10.74 2.57
N TYR A 154 -26.30 -10.93 3.43
CA TYR A 154 -27.03 -12.18 3.51
C TYR A 154 -27.99 -12.32 2.33
N ASP A 155 -27.71 -13.27 1.44
CA ASP A 155 -28.57 -13.62 0.33
C ASP A 155 -28.80 -15.14 0.29
N PRO A 156 -29.96 -15.62 0.79
CA PRO A 156 -30.29 -17.04 0.78
C PRO A 156 -30.51 -17.61 -0.62
N SER A 157 -30.65 -16.75 -1.63
CA SER A 157 -30.76 -17.15 -3.04
C SER A 157 -29.42 -17.25 -3.75
N SER A 158 -28.32 -16.82 -3.10
CA SER A 158 -26.97 -16.87 -3.70
C SER A 158 -26.57 -18.32 -4.05
N PRO A 159 -25.75 -18.51 -5.09
CA PRO A 159 -25.29 -19.84 -5.49
C PRO A 159 -24.54 -20.57 -4.37
N VAL A 160 -23.75 -19.87 -3.58
CA VAL A 160 -23.04 -20.43 -2.41
C VAL A 160 -24.04 -20.88 -1.36
N ALA A 161 -25.10 -20.11 -1.08
CA ALA A 161 -26.14 -20.47 -0.11
C ALA A 161 -26.91 -21.74 -0.54
N GLN A 162 -27.21 -21.85 -1.83
CA GLN A 162 -27.86 -23.04 -2.39
C GLN A 162 -26.94 -24.26 -2.34
N TYR A 163 -25.66 -24.09 -2.61
CA TYR A 163 -24.67 -25.18 -2.64
C TYR A 163 -24.34 -25.71 -1.22
N LEU A 164 -24.20 -24.83 -0.24
CA LEU A 164 -23.99 -25.21 1.17
C LEU A 164 -25.23 -25.79 1.84
N GLY A 165 -26.41 -25.42 1.35
CA GLY A 165 -27.71 -25.76 1.92
C GLY A 165 -28.15 -24.84 3.07
N GLN A 166 -29.47 -24.65 3.16
CA GLN A 166 -30.09 -23.70 4.11
C GLN A 166 -29.73 -23.93 5.57
N PRO A 167 -29.61 -25.17 6.12
CA PRO A 167 -29.27 -25.36 7.52
C PRO A 167 -27.90 -24.80 7.91
N ILE A 168 -26.97 -24.73 6.95
CA ILE A 168 -25.61 -24.20 7.16
C ILE A 168 -25.61 -22.68 6.94
N TYR A 169 -26.14 -22.22 5.79
CA TYR A 169 -26.07 -20.83 5.41
C TYR A 169 -26.95 -19.91 6.28
N SER A 170 -28.11 -20.40 6.75
CA SER A 170 -29.01 -19.63 7.62
C SER A 170 -28.41 -19.20 8.96
N GLN A 171 -27.31 -19.85 9.39
CA GLN A 171 -26.54 -19.44 10.56
C GLN A 171 -25.91 -18.05 10.41
N LEU A 172 -25.81 -17.55 9.19
CA LEU A 172 -25.24 -16.24 8.86
C LEU A 172 -26.29 -15.12 8.83
N ALA A 173 -27.58 -15.42 8.98
CA ALA A 173 -28.65 -14.44 8.81
C ALA A 173 -28.53 -13.23 9.76
N ASP A 174 -28.11 -13.47 11.00
CA ASP A 174 -27.93 -12.41 12.02
C ASP A 174 -26.69 -11.53 11.78
N ARG A 175 -25.87 -11.90 10.80
CA ARG A 175 -24.61 -11.19 10.46
C ARG A 175 -24.73 -10.32 9.21
N ASP A 176 -25.93 -10.12 8.70
CA ASP A 176 -26.16 -9.27 7.54
C ASP A 176 -25.67 -7.84 7.77
N GLY A 177 -24.95 -7.28 6.81
CA GLY A 177 -24.33 -5.96 6.89
C GLY A 177 -23.02 -5.87 7.69
N GLU A 178 -22.54 -6.97 8.28
CA GLU A 178 -21.30 -6.98 9.06
C GLU A 178 -20.07 -6.78 8.18
N TRP A 179 -19.12 -5.96 8.67
CA TRP A 179 -17.79 -5.86 8.09
C TRP A 179 -16.89 -6.97 8.63
N VAL A 180 -16.51 -7.89 7.76
CA VAL A 180 -15.75 -9.10 8.11
C VAL A 180 -14.31 -8.96 7.63
N GLU A 181 -13.35 -9.30 8.50
CA GLU A 181 -11.94 -9.40 8.14
C GLU A 181 -11.71 -10.61 7.24
N LEU A 182 -11.07 -10.39 6.08
CA LEU A 182 -10.95 -11.44 5.06
C LEU A 182 -9.78 -12.39 5.32
N GLN A 183 -8.65 -11.89 5.80
CA GLN A 183 -7.45 -12.72 6.05
C GLN A 183 -7.72 -13.93 6.98
N PRO A 184 -8.49 -13.85 8.08
CA PRO A 184 -8.78 -15.00 8.93
C PRO A 184 -9.68 -16.05 8.26
N LEU A 185 -10.46 -15.64 7.23
CA LEU A 185 -11.37 -16.53 6.52
C LEU A 185 -10.67 -17.46 5.55
N ALA A 186 -9.42 -17.19 5.18
CA ALA A 186 -8.66 -17.99 4.23
C ALA A 186 -9.44 -18.25 2.93
N THR A 187 -9.98 -17.19 2.32
CA THR A 187 -10.92 -17.22 1.20
C THR A 187 -10.42 -17.96 -0.04
N GLU A 188 -9.11 -18.15 -0.17
CA GLU A 188 -8.45 -18.93 -1.22
C GLU A 188 -7.88 -20.25 -0.70
N GLY A 189 -8.35 -20.73 0.45
CA GLY A 189 -7.98 -22.01 1.01
C GLY A 189 -6.60 -22.05 1.67
N GLN A 190 -6.06 -20.90 2.09
CA GLN A 190 -4.78 -20.84 2.78
C GLN A 190 -4.80 -21.71 4.06
N GLU A 191 -3.76 -22.53 4.23
CA GLU A 191 -3.62 -23.47 5.36
C GLU A 191 -4.73 -24.54 5.44
N THR A 192 -5.46 -24.80 4.35
CA THR A 192 -6.34 -25.96 4.29
C THR A 192 -5.51 -27.25 4.18
N THR A 193 -6.09 -28.38 4.58
CA THR A 193 -5.41 -29.68 4.50
C THR A 193 -4.96 -30.05 3.09
N GLU A 194 -5.64 -29.55 2.07
CA GLU A 194 -5.34 -29.80 0.65
C GLU A 194 -4.34 -28.80 0.08
N PHE A 195 -4.40 -27.54 0.50
CA PHE A 195 -3.51 -26.45 0.09
C PHE A 195 -2.56 -26.04 1.22
N ASN A 196 -2.02 -27.00 1.94
CA ASN A 196 -1.10 -26.77 3.07
C ASN A 196 0.14 -25.95 2.67
N GLU A 197 0.47 -25.86 1.40
CA GLU A 197 1.54 -25.03 0.87
C GLU A 197 1.16 -23.53 0.78
N LYS A 198 -0.14 -23.22 0.65
CA LYS A 198 -0.64 -21.83 0.65
C LYS A 198 -0.69 -21.29 2.08
N LYS A 199 0.31 -20.51 2.47
CA LYS A 199 0.32 -19.84 3.77
C LYS A 199 -0.56 -18.60 3.76
N ARG A 200 -1.11 -18.26 4.93
CA ARG A 200 -1.77 -16.97 5.11
C ARG A 200 -0.78 -15.84 4.89
N TYR A 201 -1.21 -14.82 4.18
CA TYR A 201 -0.39 -13.63 3.96
C TYR A 201 -0.23 -12.81 5.25
N SER A 202 0.90 -12.11 5.38
CA SER A 202 1.12 -11.20 6.51
C SER A 202 0.41 -9.87 6.27
N LEU A 203 -0.28 -9.36 7.28
CA LEU A 203 -0.91 -8.03 7.25
C LEU A 203 0.11 -6.88 7.37
N THR A 204 1.38 -7.18 7.65
CA THR A 204 2.46 -6.21 7.65
C THR A 204 3.46 -6.57 6.57
N GLN A 205 3.69 -5.67 5.65
CA GLN A 205 4.47 -5.88 4.45
C GLN A 205 5.46 -4.73 4.22
N VAL A 206 6.37 -4.92 3.27
CA VAL A 206 7.35 -3.93 2.84
C VAL A 206 7.00 -3.46 1.43
N ALA A 207 7.24 -2.18 1.14
CA ALA A 207 7.10 -1.60 -0.20
C ALA A 207 8.27 -0.68 -0.53
N ILE A 208 8.44 -0.40 -1.81
CA ILE A 208 9.37 0.61 -2.32
C ILE A 208 8.55 1.84 -2.73
N PRO A 209 8.53 2.92 -1.93
CA PRO A 209 7.94 4.18 -2.33
C PRO A 209 8.82 4.86 -3.38
N ILE A 210 8.23 5.23 -4.50
CA ILE A 210 8.84 6.02 -5.57
C ILE A 210 7.89 7.15 -5.91
N GLY A 211 8.39 8.37 -5.99
CA GLY A 211 7.52 9.51 -6.27
C GLY A 211 8.23 10.81 -6.48
N GLY A 212 7.45 11.87 -6.53
CA GLY A 212 7.97 13.21 -6.68
C GLY A 212 6.91 14.27 -6.38
N GLY A 213 7.33 15.51 -6.43
CA GLY A 213 6.47 16.62 -6.13
C GLY A 213 7.11 17.99 -6.32
N LEU A 214 6.39 18.97 -5.86
CA LEU A 214 6.82 20.37 -5.86
C LEU A 214 6.77 20.91 -4.43
N LYS A 215 7.83 21.57 -4.01
CA LYS A 215 7.90 22.33 -2.75
C LYS A 215 7.78 23.82 -3.07
N PHE A 216 6.86 24.50 -2.42
CA PHE A 216 6.63 25.93 -2.51
C PHE A 216 7.08 26.57 -1.20
N LYS A 217 8.16 27.32 -1.23
CA LYS A 217 8.58 28.12 -0.07
C LYS A 217 7.62 29.27 0.12
N LEU A 218 6.84 29.25 1.20
CA LEU A 218 5.94 30.35 1.55
C LEU A 218 6.72 31.50 2.21
N ASN A 219 7.70 31.16 3.02
CA ASN A 219 8.64 32.07 3.65
C ASN A 219 9.88 31.30 4.15
N HIS A 220 10.71 31.93 4.98
CA HIS A 220 11.91 31.29 5.53
C HIS A 220 11.63 30.06 6.42
N THR A 221 10.42 29.94 6.94
CA THR A 221 10.04 28.97 7.97
C THR A 221 9.08 27.92 7.46
N TRP A 222 8.13 28.29 6.59
CA TRP A 222 7.06 27.45 6.11
C TRP A 222 7.27 27.03 4.66
N THR A 223 7.09 25.75 4.41
CA THR A 223 7.11 25.14 3.07
C THR A 223 5.83 24.35 2.86
N LEU A 224 5.12 24.65 1.78
CA LEU A 224 4.01 23.85 1.27
C LEU A 224 4.57 22.88 0.23
N GLY A 225 4.17 21.60 0.27
CA GLY A 225 4.51 20.61 -0.74
C GLY A 225 3.26 20.02 -1.36
N LEU A 226 3.36 19.63 -2.62
CA LEU A 226 2.39 18.78 -3.31
C LEU A 226 3.16 17.61 -3.88
N GLU A 227 2.74 16.39 -3.56
CA GLU A 227 3.47 15.18 -3.94
C GLU A 227 2.54 14.03 -4.33
N TYR A 228 3.08 13.17 -5.17
CA TYR A 228 2.52 11.86 -5.43
C TYR A 228 3.61 10.81 -5.25
N GLY A 229 3.28 9.75 -4.53
CA GLY A 229 4.17 8.60 -4.34
C GLY A 229 3.43 7.29 -4.56
N LEU A 230 3.96 6.48 -5.47
CA LEU A 230 3.55 5.10 -5.70
C LEU A 230 4.34 4.19 -4.78
N ARG A 231 3.69 3.20 -4.18
CA ARG A 231 4.31 2.13 -3.39
C ARG A 231 4.24 0.84 -4.17
N VAL A 232 5.39 0.38 -4.61
CA VAL A 232 5.54 -0.93 -5.25
C VAL A 232 5.63 -1.96 -4.15
N THR A 233 4.60 -2.79 -4.00
CA THR A 233 4.54 -3.82 -2.95
C THR A 233 5.10 -5.14 -3.45
N PHE A 234 5.29 -6.10 -2.54
CA PHE A 234 5.71 -7.47 -2.84
C PHE A 234 4.63 -8.48 -2.45
N THR A 235 3.39 -8.03 -2.37
CA THR A 235 2.22 -8.84 -2.07
C THR A 235 1.13 -8.62 -3.12
N ASP A 236 0.38 -9.68 -3.38
CA ASP A 236 -0.80 -9.72 -4.23
C ASP A 236 -2.07 -9.96 -3.40
N TYR A 237 -2.02 -9.70 -2.09
CA TYR A 237 -3.10 -9.97 -1.16
C TYR A 237 -3.57 -8.71 -0.40
N MET A 238 -3.32 -7.53 -0.96
CA MET A 238 -3.76 -6.30 -0.32
C MET A 238 -5.29 -6.16 -0.31
N ASP A 239 -5.94 -6.81 -1.27
CA ASP A 239 -7.39 -6.92 -1.45
C ASP A 239 -7.97 -8.32 -1.12
N ASP A 240 -7.14 -9.24 -0.61
CA ASP A 240 -7.48 -10.65 -0.36
C ASP A 240 -7.77 -11.47 -1.64
N VAL A 241 -7.30 -11.01 -2.81
CA VAL A 241 -7.54 -11.65 -4.12
C VAL A 241 -6.22 -11.87 -4.84
N SER A 242 -5.91 -13.11 -5.19
CA SER A 242 -4.65 -13.46 -5.85
C SER A 242 -4.78 -14.70 -6.72
N SER A 243 -5.12 -15.86 -6.11
CA SER A 243 -4.96 -17.14 -6.74
C SER A 243 -6.29 -17.72 -7.30
N THR A 244 -6.66 -18.91 -6.90
CA THR A 244 -7.77 -19.67 -7.47
C THR A 244 -8.93 -19.78 -6.49
N TYR A 245 -10.14 -19.99 -7.03
CA TYR A 245 -11.30 -20.39 -6.23
C TYR A 245 -11.07 -21.76 -5.57
N VAL A 246 -11.76 -21.99 -4.47
CA VAL A 246 -11.75 -23.23 -3.70
C VAL A 246 -13.17 -23.67 -3.46
N ASP A 247 -13.39 -24.99 -3.38
CA ASP A 247 -14.71 -25.55 -3.11
C ASP A 247 -15.34 -24.98 -1.83
N PRO A 248 -16.55 -24.36 -1.91
CA PRO A 248 -17.20 -23.72 -0.78
C PRO A 248 -17.51 -24.67 0.37
N VAL A 249 -17.77 -25.96 0.11
CA VAL A 249 -18.05 -26.95 1.17
C VAL A 249 -16.79 -27.17 2.00
N ARG A 250 -15.63 -27.27 1.34
CA ARG A 250 -14.34 -27.44 2.04
C ARG A 250 -14.01 -26.22 2.90
N LEU A 251 -14.18 -25.01 2.35
CA LEU A 251 -13.99 -23.76 3.13
C LEU A 251 -14.95 -23.71 4.33
N SER A 252 -16.22 -24.06 4.10
CA SER A 252 -17.23 -24.06 5.16
C SER A 252 -16.93 -25.05 6.27
N GLN A 253 -16.43 -26.24 5.93
CA GLN A 253 -16.07 -27.27 6.92
C GLN A 253 -14.85 -26.89 7.76
N GLN A 254 -13.88 -26.21 7.18
CA GLN A 254 -12.63 -25.88 7.88
C GLN A 254 -12.65 -24.51 8.57
N TYR A 255 -13.25 -23.50 7.94
CA TYR A 255 -13.24 -22.09 8.40
C TYR A 255 -14.64 -21.55 8.68
N GLY A 256 -15.68 -22.37 8.49
CA GLY A 256 -17.06 -21.99 8.69
C GLY A 256 -17.74 -21.37 7.46
N PRO A 257 -19.07 -21.27 7.47
CA PRO A 257 -19.86 -20.87 6.30
C PRO A 257 -19.57 -19.43 5.84
N MET A 258 -19.09 -18.55 6.73
CA MET A 258 -18.69 -17.18 6.37
C MET A 258 -17.51 -17.18 5.40
N SER A 259 -16.54 -18.08 5.55
CA SER A 259 -15.40 -18.21 4.64
C SER A 259 -15.87 -18.50 3.21
N ALA A 260 -16.76 -19.46 3.05
CA ALA A 260 -17.33 -19.81 1.76
C ALA A 260 -18.14 -18.65 1.14
N ALA A 261 -18.96 -17.97 1.95
CA ALA A 261 -19.79 -16.86 1.52
C ALA A 261 -18.96 -15.64 1.05
N MET A 262 -17.79 -15.42 1.65
CA MET A 262 -16.91 -14.30 1.29
C MET A 262 -15.91 -14.66 0.19
N ALA A 263 -15.61 -15.95 -0.02
CA ALA A 263 -14.70 -16.42 -1.06
C ALA A 263 -15.29 -16.24 -2.45
N ASP A 264 -16.59 -16.56 -2.64
CA ASP A 264 -17.28 -16.43 -3.92
C ASP A 264 -18.61 -15.67 -3.74
N ARG A 265 -18.69 -14.50 -4.38
CA ARG A 265 -19.87 -13.62 -4.37
C ARG A 265 -20.46 -13.45 -5.77
N SER A 266 -20.08 -14.31 -6.70
CA SER A 266 -20.57 -14.30 -8.08
C SER A 266 -22.01 -14.81 -8.16
N ALA A 267 -22.72 -14.40 -9.22
CA ALA A 267 -24.08 -14.87 -9.47
C ALA A 267 -24.14 -16.31 -10.01
N VAL A 268 -23.01 -16.84 -10.45
CA VAL A 268 -22.83 -18.25 -10.84
C VAL A 268 -21.66 -18.79 -10.02
N LEU A 269 -21.90 -19.87 -9.29
CA LEU A 269 -20.89 -20.49 -8.45
C LEU A 269 -19.63 -20.82 -9.26
N LYS A 270 -18.50 -20.32 -8.82
CA LYS A 270 -17.20 -20.65 -9.42
C LYS A 270 -16.69 -21.93 -8.81
N ALA A 271 -16.46 -22.91 -9.67
CA ALA A 271 -15.81 -24.16 -9.28
C ALA A 271 -14.29 -23.93 -9.17
N GLU A 272 -13.62 -24.85 -8.47
CA GLU A 272 -12.17 -24.89 -8.41
C GLU A 272 -11.49 -25.03 -9.77
N THR A 273 -12.18 -25.77 -10.69
CA THR A 273 -11.77 -25.96 -12.08
C THR A 273 -12.94 -25.70 -13.03
N ASP A 274 -12.63 -25.26 -14.23
CA ASP A 274 -13.58 -25.19 -15.34
C ASP A 274 -13.97 -26.59 -15.86
N ARG A 275 -14.83 -26.63 -16.92
CA ARG A 275 -15.27 -27.89 -17.53
C ARG A 275 -14.14 -28.70 -18.16
N ASP A 276 -13.03 -28.05 -18.49
CA ASP A 276 -11.84 -28.64 -19.11
C ASP A 276 -10.77 -29.03 -18.08
N GLY A 277 -11.04 -28.80 -16.79
CA GLY A 277 -10.15 -29.14 -15.67
C GLY A 277 -9.09 -28.09 -15.39
N ASN A 278 -9.17 -26.88 -15.99
CA ASN A 278 -8.25 -25.81 -15.70
C ASN A 278 -8.65 -25.06 -14.42
N PRO A 279 -7.69 -24.58 -13.60
CA PRO A 279 -8.00 -23.80 -12.42
C PRO A 279 -8.78 -22.52 -12.74
N MET A 280 -9.84 -22.25 -12.02
CA MET A 280 -10.56 -20.99 -12.11
C MET A 280 -9.91 -19.95 -11.21
N TYR A 281 -9.33 -18.92 -11.82
CA TYR A 281 -8.63 -17.85 -11.10
C TYR A 281 -9.59 -16.88 -10.44
N ARG A 282 -9.30 -16.52 -9.20
CA ARG A 282 -9.96 -15.47 -8.44
C ARG A 282 -9.27 -14.11 -8.66
N GLY A 283 -7.95 -14.11 -8.82
CA GLY A 283 -7.08 -12.98 -9.16
C GLY A 283 -5.99 -13.36 -10.16
N ASP A 284 -5.04 -12.46 -10.37
CA ASP A 284 -3.87 -12.67 -11.23
C ASP A 284 -2.59 -12.77 -10.37
N PRO A 285 -2.17 -13.97 -9.95
CA PRO A 285 -1.04 -14.16 -9.04
C PRO A 285 0.31 -13.70 -9.61
N SER A 286 0.34 -13.28 -10.87
CA SER A 286 1.56 -12.77 -11.51
C SER A 286 1.80 -11.29 -11.27
N LYS A 287 0.82 -10.56 -10.71
CA LYS A 287 0.84 -9.11 -10.53
C LYS A 287 0.68 -8.75 -9.06
N ASN A 288 1.69 -8.13 -8.50
CA ASN A 288 1.59 -7.58 -7.16
C ASN A 288 0.71 -6.33 -7.12
N ASP A 289 0.01 -6.15 -6.01
CA ASP A 289 -0.75 -4.96 -5.72
C ASP A 289 0.11 -3.72 -5.56
N LEU A 290 -0.45 -2.58 -5.90
CA LEU A 290 0.18 -1.26 -5.73
C LEU A 290 -0.78 -0.36 -4.96
N TYR A 291 -0.24 0.64 -4.26
CA TYR A 291 -1.05 1.75 -3.76
C TYR A 291 -0.31 3.07 -3.94
N GLY A 292 -1.07 4.11 -4.16
CA GLY A 292 -0.53 5.45 -4.31
C GLY A 292 -1.06 6.39 -3.24
N ILE A 293 -0.27 7.42 -2.92
CA ILE A 293 -0.68 8.49 -2.03
C ILE A 293 -0.42 9.84 -2.71
N PHE A 294 -1.47 10.62 -2.92
CA PHE A 294 -1.40 12.04 -3.19
C PHE A 294 -1.36 12.79 -1.88
N GLY A 295 -0.41 13.68 -1.69
CA GLY A 295 -0.26 14.45 -0.46
C GLY A 295 0.00 15.93 -0.69
N ALA A 296 -0.65 16.75 0.13
CA ALA A 296 -0.24 18.10 0.40
C ALA A 296 0.49 18.12 1.75
N THR A 297 1.71 18.66 1.80
CA THR A 297 2.52 18.74 3.02
C THR A 297 2.66 20.20 3.45
N LEU A 298 2.54 20.47 4.74
CA LEU A 298 2.87 21.75 5.33
C LEU A 298 3.95 21.54 6.39
N THR A 299 5.16 22.01 6.11
CA THR A 299 6.31 21.80 7.00
C THR A 299 6.82 23.11 7.59
N TYR A 300 7.20 23.03 8.86
CA TYR A 300 7.86 24.10 9.62
C TYR A 300 9.33 23.79 9.77
N ARG A 301 10.19 24.74 9.39
CA ARG A 301 11.65 24.62 9.47
C ARG A 301 12.17 25.11 10.80
N LEU A 302 12.89 24.25 11.48
CA LEU A 302 13.73 24.64 12.61
C LEU A 302 15.08 25.14 12.07
N TYR A 303 15.45 26.33 12.48
CA TYR A 303 16.75 26.89 12.11
C TYR A 303 17.86 26.19 12.91
N GLY A 304 18.80 25.57 12.20
CA GLY A 304 20.10 25.25 12.75
C GLY A 304 20.84 26.56 13.13
N ASN A 305 21.71 26.50 14.11
CA ASN A 305 22.49 27.65 14.57
C ASN A 305 23.11 28.41 13.39
N ARG A 306 22.65 29.63 13.17
CA ARG A 306 23.34 30.55 12.27
C ARG A 306 24.74 30.79 12.87
N PRO A 307 25.83 30.56 12.10
CA PRO A 307 27.12 31.01 12.58
C PRO A 307 27.03 32.52 12.79
N LYS A 308 27.21 32.97 14.03
CA LYS A 308 27.32 34.40 14.31
C LYS A 308 28.53 34.89 13.49
N CYS A 309 28.32 35.89 12.64
CA CYS A 309 29.44 36.56 12.03
C CYS A 309 30.35 37.07 13.19
N PRO A 310 31.66 36.84 13.11
CA PRO A 310 32.56 37.50 14.06
C PRO A 310 32.36 38.99 13.88
N THR A 311 31.93 39.66 14.94
CA THR A 311 32.01 41.14 15.02
C THR A 311 33.48 41.44 15.28
N PHE A 312 34.13 42.00 14.27
CA PHE A 312 35.42 42.64 14.42
C PHE A 312 35.25 44.01 15.04
#